data_7db19aca8daf79e5f46582fd94269ae2
#
_entry.id   7db19aca8daf79e5f46582fd94269ae2
#
_cell.length_a   1.000
_cell.length_b   1.000
_cell.length_c   1.000
_cell.angle_alpha   90.00
_cell.angle_beta   90.00
_cell.angle_gamma   90.00
#
_symmetry.space_group_name_H-M   'P 1'
#
loop_
_entity.id
_entity.type
_entity.pdbx_description
1 polymer ?
#
loop_
_entity_poly.entity_id
_entity_poly.type
_entity_poly.pdbx_seq_one_letter_code
_entity_poly.pdbx_strand_id
1 'polypeptide(L)'
;LMHQAVAKVVMVQFIAQGIGFAAAGQLESIGLTFLLALQMAAFVASSLLIRQSHPRPLERDKETLNPRQPLTELREGVQLFFETKALLHLVVLTFATGALAFGVYLVGMPLIAKQAYGGGAQLYAAMQVTFTLGVVSANFGVMKRAKMFNRPGRLIIITFLWRGGLVGVVALLPSFWVLFPTLFAWGFFSGLSMTLGRTLLHNQVPHELRSRASSVYQLCLFGGAPLGAWGCGFSIEAIGLSYTFMGITCLTLIVSVAAFFSPLWALVGRQDDRQGLVGGKSN
;
A
#
# COMPACT_ATOMS: atom_id res chain seq x y z
N LEU A 1 9.65 -3.93 -17.07
CA LEU A 1 8.22 -4.16 -17.43
C LEU A 1 7.35 -4.38 -16.20
N MET A 2 7.78 -5.20 -15.20
CA MET A 2 6.99 -5.52 -13.98
C MET A 2 6.67 -4.27 -13.13
N HIS A 3 7.66 -3.42 -12.86
CA HIS A 3 7.45 -2.16 -12.12
C HIS A 3 6.37 -1.27 -12.75
N GLN A 4 6.37 -1.18 -14.08
CA GLN A 4 5.38 -0.38 -14.80
C GLN A 4 3.97 -0.98 -14.72
N ALA A 5 3.84 -2.30 -14.79
CA ALA A 5 2.55 -2.98 -14.67
C ALA A 5 1.95 -2.78 -13.27
N VAL A 6 2.76 -3.02 -12.22
CA VAL A 6 2.34 -2.81 -10.83
C VAL A 6 1.98 -1.33 -10.58
N ALA A 7 2.80 -0.40 -11.07
CA ALA A 7 2.55 1.04 -10.91
C ALA A 7 1.24 1.48 -11.59
N LYS A 8 0.92 0.94 -12.79
CA LYS A 8 -0.35 1.22 -13.49
C LYS A 8 -1.55 0.75 -12.67
N VAL A 9 -1.51 -0.48 -12.13
CA VAL A 9 -2.61 -1.02 -11.33
C VAL A 9 -2.82 -0.18 -10.07
N VAL A 10 -1.75 0.14 -9.33
CA VAL A 10 -1.82 0.98 -8.14
C VAL A 10 -2.35 2.37 -8.48
N MET A 11 -1.87 2.98 -9.58
CA MET A 11 -2.30 4.31 -10.02
C MET A 11 -3.81 4.33 -10.32
N VAL A 12 -4.32 3.37 -11.10
CA VAL A 12 -5.76 3.28 -11.41
C VAL A 12 -6.59 3.09 -10.16
N GLN A 13 -6.15 2.21 -9.23
CA GLN A 13 -6.82 1.98 -7.97
C GLN A 13 -6.94 3.28 -7.14
N PHE A 14 -5.86 4.04 -7.03
CA PHE A 14 -5.87 5.28 -6.25
C PHE A 14 -6.56 6.43 -6.98
N ILE A 15 -6.54 6.51 -8.30
CA ILE A 15 -7.37 7.49 -9.06
C ILE A 15 -8.85 7.24 -8.76
N ALA A 16 -9.32 5.99 -8.87
CA ALA A 16 -10.69 5.64 -8.56
C ALA A 16 -11.05 5.98 -7.10
N GLN A 17 -10.14 5.70 -6.15
CA GLN A 17 -10.32 6.05 -4.75
C GLN A 17 -10.39 7.56 -4.53
N GLY A 18 -9.53 8.34 -5.19
CA GLY A 18 -9.54 9.81 -5.13
C GLY A 18 -10.85 10.42 -5.65
N ILE A 19 -11.36 9.89 -6.77
CA ILE A 19 -12.67 10.29 -7.30
C ILE A 19 -13.77 9.96 -6.29
N GLY A 20 -13.72 8.77 -5.67
CA GLY A 20 -14.65 8.37 -4.62
C GLY A 20 -14.63 9.30 -3.40
N PHE A 21 -13.45 9.70 -2.93
CA PHE A 21 -13.32 10.67 -1.84
C PHE A 21 -13.83 12.06 -2.23
N ALA A 22 -13.53 12.51 -3.44
CA ALA A 22 -14.03 13.81 -3.93
C ALA A 22 -15.56 13.83 -4.00
N ALA A 23 -16.18 12.75 -4.46
CA ALA A 23 -17.64 12.58 -4.46
C ALA A 23 -18.21 12.50 -3.03
N ALA A 24 -17.58 11.73 -2.14
CA ALA A 24 -18.00 11.61 -0.75
C ALA A 24 -17.89 12.94 0.02
N GLY A 25 -16.95 13.80 -0.34
CA GLY A 25 -16.82 15.15 0.22
C GLY A 25 -18.01 16.07 -0.08
N GLN A 26 -18.80 15.77 -1.10
CA GLN A 26 -20.01 16.50 -1.45
C GLN A 26 -21.27 15.95 -0.75
N LEU A 27 -21.11 15.10 0.29
CA LEU A 27 -22.22 14.45 1.00
C LEU A 27 -23.28 15.45 1.47
N GLU A 28 -22.86 16.60 2.00
CA GLU A 28 -23.76 17.63 2.52
C GLU A 28 -24.60 18.30 1.42
N SER A 29 -24.06 18.43 0.19
CA SER A 29 -24.73 19.08 -0.93
C SER A 29 -25.59 18.12 -1.77
N ILE A 30 -25.13 16.87 -1.93
CA ILE A 30 -25.75 15.89 -2.83
C ILE A 30 -26.70 14.95 -2.07
N GLY A 31 -26.46 14.74 -0.78
CA GLY A 31 -27.21 13.83 0.08
C GLY A 31 -26.75 12.38 0.01
N LEU A 32 -26.92 11.69 1.13
CA LEU A 32 -26.47 10.30 1.31
C LEU A 32 -27.15 9.33 0.33
N THR A 33 -28.44 9.51 0.08
CA THR A 33 -29.22 8.61 -0.79
C THR A 33 -28.68 8.60 -2.21
N PHE A 34 -28.31 9.77 -2.75
CA PHE A 34 -27.75 9.88 -4.09
C PHE A 34 -26.37 9.21 -4.17
N LEU A 35 -25.50 9.41 -3.16
CA LEU A 35 -24.18 8.78 -3.12
C LEU A 35 -24.28 7.26 -3.03
N LEU A 36 -25.22 6.73 -2.25
CA LEU A 36 -25.47 5.29 -2.18
C LEU A 36 -25.99 4.74 -3.51
N ALA A 37 -26.88 5.45 -4.18
CA ALA A 37 -27.37 5.06 -5.51
C ALA A 37 -26.24 5.05 -6.55
N LEU A 38 -25.37 6.08 -6.51
CA LEU A 38 -24.18 6.13 -7.38
C LEU A 38 -23.22 4.96 -7.13
N GLN A 39 -23.01 4.61 -5.86
CA GLN A 39 -22.19 3.45 -5.48
C GLN A 39 -22.80 2.15 -5.98
N MET A 40 -24.11 1.95 -5.82
CA MET A 40 -24.81 0.77 -6.36
C MET A 40 -24.68 0.70 -7.89
N ALA A 41 -24.87 1.82 -8.59
CA ALA A 41 -24.71 1.89 -10.03
C ALA A 41 -23.28 1.52 -10.46
N ALA A 42 -22.26 1.99 -9.72
CA ALA A 42 -20.86 1.64 -9.97
C ALA A 42 -20.58 0.14 -9.78
N PHE A 43 -21.19 -0.50 -8.78
CA PHE A 43 -21.06 -1.95 -8.57
C PHE A 43 -21.75 -2.75 -9.70
N VAL A 44 -22.93 -2.33 -10.13
CA VAL A 44 -23.62 -2.94 -11.25
C VAL A 44 -22.82 -2.81 -12.54
N ALA A 45 -22.32 -1.60 -12.84
CA ALA A 45 -21.47 -1.33 -14.00
C ALA A 45 -20.19 -2.19 -13.97
N SER A 46 -19.52 -2.28 -12.81
CA SER A 46 -18.33 -3.12 -12.62
C SER A 46 -18.64 -4.60 -12.87
N SER A 47 -19.77 -5.10 -12.35
CA SER A 47 -20.22 -6.49 -12.57
C SER A 47 -20.47 -6.78 -14.04
N LEU A 48 -21.13 -5.86 -14.75
CA LEU A 48 -21.39 -6.00 -16.19
C LEU A 48 -20.09 -5.99 -17.01
N LEU A 49 -19.15 -5.10 -16.69
CA LEU A 49 -17.85 -5.03 -17.35
C LEU A 49 -17.03 -6.32 -17.14
N ILE A 50 -17.03 -6.85 -15.92
CA ILE A 50 -16.36 -8.14 -15.63
C ILE A 50 -17.01 -9.27 -16.42
N ARG A 51 -18.32 -9.30 -16.53
CA ARG A 51 -19.05 -10.31 -17.30
C ARG A 51 -18.76 -10.23 -18.81
N GLN A 52 -18.51 -9.04 -19.33
CA GLN A 52 -18.13 -8.83 -20.74
C GLN A 52 -16.64 -9.11 -21.00
N SER A 53 -15.80 -9.02 -19.96
CA SER A 53 -14.41 -9.39 -20.11
C SER A 53 -14.29 -10.91 -20.25
N HIS A 54 -13.79 -11.36 -21.41
CA HIS A 54 -13.44 -12.76 -21.63
C HIS A 54 -11.98 -12.94 -21.17
N PRO A 55 -11.72 -13.37 -19.92
CA PRO A 55 -10.36 -13.69 -19.53
C PRO A 55 -9.87 -14.82 -20.43
N ARG A 56 -8.70 -14.64 -21.08
CA ARG A 56 -8.06 -15.75 -21.76
C ARG A 56 -7.99 -16.92 -20.77
N PRO A 57 -8.52 -18.11 -21.12
CA PRO A 57 -8.36 -19.26 -20.25
C PRO A 57 -6.86 -19.41 -20.01
N LEU A 58 -6.41 -19.21 -18.79
CA LEU A 58 -5.14 -19.78 -18.40
C LEU A 58 -5.34 -21.30 -18.58
N GLU A 59 -4.51 -21.94 -19.39
CA GLU A 59 -4.37 -23.40 -19.36
C GLU A 59 -3.94 -23.79 -17.94
N ARG A 60 -4.91 -23.78 -17.05
CA ARG A 60 -4.80 -24.49 -15.78
C ARG A 60 -5.03 -25.94 -16.17
N ASP A 61 -3.99 -26.73 -16.08
CA ASP A 61 -4.18 -28.18 -16.02
C ASP A 61 -5.36 -28.40 -15.07
N LYS A 62 -6.33 -29.19 -15.56
CA LYS A 62 -7.54 -29.57 -14.82
C LYS A 62 -7.15 -30.53 -13.69
N GLU A 63 -6.19 -30.16 -12.87
CA GLU A 63 -5.97 -30.82 -11.60
C GLU A 63 -7.19 -30.50 -10.71
N THR A 64 -7.90 -31.55 -10.48
CA THR A 64 -9.12 -31.64 -9.68
C THR A 64 -9.06 -30.71 -8.48
N LEU A 65 -10.00 -29.76 -8.40
CA LEU A 65 -10.22 -28.88 -7.25
C LEU A 65 -10.47 -29.75 -6.01
N ASN A 66 -9.41 -30.10 -5.31
CA ASN A 66 -9.51 -30.81 -4.05
C ASN A 66 -9.83 -29.78 -2.97
N PRO A 67 -10.90 -29.89 -2.18
CA PRO A 67 -11.29 -28.91 -1.15
C PRO A 67 -10.22 -28.65 -0.11
N ARG A 68 -9.24 -29.53 0.03
CA ARG A 68 -8.09 -29.37 0.96
C ARG A 68 -6.95 -28.51 0.39
N GLN A 69 -6.96 -28.18 -0.90
CA GLN A 69 -5.90 -27.41 -1.56
C GLN A 69 -5.74 -25.97 -1.05
N PRO A 70 -6.82 -25.19 -0.72
CA PRO A 70 -6.64 -23.79 -0.31
C PRO A 70 -5.78 -23.62 0.96
N LEU A 71 -5.95 -24.53 1.94
CA LEU A 71 -5.14 -24.47 3.18
C LEU A 71 -3.70 -24.92 2.93
N THR A 72 -3.50 -25.90 2.07
CA THR A 72 -2.16 -26.37 1.68
C THR A 72 -1.45 -25.28 0.87
N GLU A 73 -2.14 -24.64 -0.07
CA GLU A 73 -1.59 -23.53 -0.85
C GLU A 73 -1.23 -22.32 0.02
N LEU A 74 -2.05 -22.00 1.03
CA LEU A 74 -1.73 -20.94 1.99
C LEU A 74 -0.50 -21.32 2.82
N ARG A 75 -0.43 -22.58 3.28
CA ARG A 75 0.72 -23.09 4.05
C ARG A 75 2.01 -23.02 3.23
N GLU A 76 1.98 -23.46 1.98
CA GLU A 76 3.15 -23.38 1.08
C GLU A 76 3.55 -21.92 0.82
N GLY A 77 2.55 -21.03 0.61
CA GLY A 77 2.80 -19.59 0.51
C GLY A 77 3.49 -19.04 1.75
N VAL A 78 3.03 -19.41 2.95
CA VAL A 78 3.62 -18.96 4.23
C VAL A 78 5.02 -19.57 4.41
N GLN A 79 5.21 -20.86 4.11
CA GLN A 79 6.51 -21.54 4.22
C GLN A 79 7.59 -20.86 3.36
N LEU A 80 7.24 -20.43 2.15
CA LEU A 80 8.15 -19.68 1.27
C LEU A 80 8.75 -18.44 1.95
N PHE A 81 7.93 -17.72 2.75
CA PHE A 81 8.41 -16.53 3.46
C PHE A 81 9.37 -16.89 4.59
N PHE A 82 9.16 -18.02 5.28
CA PHE A 82 10.08 -18.47 6.33
C PHE A 82 11.40 -18.98 5.77
N GLU A 83 11.39 -19.62 4.61
CA GLU A 83 12.60 -20.13 3.93
C GLU A 83 13.47 -18.98 3.39
N THR A 84 12.86 -17.88 2.97
CA THR A 84 13.57 -16.75 2.39
C THR A 84 13.61 -15.56 3.36
N LYS A 85 14.72 -15.41 4.10
CA LYS A 85 14.89 -14.34 5.11
C LYS A 85 14.49 -12.94 4.61
N ALA A 86 14.80 -12.62 3.37
CA ALA A 86 14.47 -11.33 2.79
C ALA A 86 12.95 -11.13 2.60
N LEU A 87 12.23 -12.17 2.16
CA LEU A 87 10.78 -12.15 2.04
C LEU A 87 10.10 -12.08 3.40
N LEU A 88 10.63 -12.80 4.40
CA LEU A 88 10.13 -12.71 5.78
C LEU A 88 10.22 -11.28 6.31
N HIS A 89 11.36 -10.63 6.18
CA HIS A 89 11.53 -9.24 6.61
C HIS A 89 10.62 -8.28 5.83
N LEU A 90 10.41 -8.51 4.54
CA LEU A 90 9.47 -7.71 3.73
C LEU A 90 8.05 -7.83 4.28
N VAL A 91 7.60 -9.05 4.60
CA VAL A 91 6.24 -9.30 5.11
C VAL A 91 6.07 -8.74 6.51
N VAL A 92 7.04 -8.91 7.41
CA VAL A 92 7.02 -8.33 8.77
C VAL A 92 6.94 -6.81 8.69
N LEU A 93 7.77 -6.19 7.84
CA LEU A 93 7.76 -4.75 7.65
C LEU A 93 6.42 -4.27 7.05
N THR A 94 5.86 -5.03 6.11
CA THR A 94 4.54 -4.75 5.50
C THR A 94 3.41 -4.84 6.52
N PHE A 95 3.43 -5.88 7.38
CA PHE A 95 2.46 -6.03 8.46
C PHE A 95 2.56 -4.89 9.48
N ALA A 96 3.78 -4.58 9.95
CA ALA A 96 4.01 -3.47 10.87
C ALA A 96 3.51 -2.14 10.29
N THR A 97 3.75 -1.92 9.00
CA THR A 97 3.21 -0.75 8.28
C THR A 97 1.70 -0.75 8.20
N GLY A 98 1.11 -1.91 7.87
CA GLY A 98 -0.35 -2.08 7.85
C GLY A 98 -0.95 -1.72 9.22
N ALA A 99 -0.39 -2.26 10.30
CA ALA A 99 -0.86 -1.99 11.64
C ALA A 99 -0.70 -0.49 12.03
N LEU A 100 0.47 0.08 11.82
CA LEU A 100 0.74 1.46 12.26
C LEU A 100 0.11 2.52 11.35
N ALA A 101 0.30 2.40 10.04
CA ALA A 101 -0.13 3.44 9.10
C ALA A 101 -1.63 3.42 8.83
N PHE A 102 -2.28 2.24 8.76
CA PHE A 102 -3.73 2.18 8.53
C PHE A 102 -4.53 2.67 9.73
N GLY A 103 -4.03 2.51 10.97
CA GLY A 103 -4.66 3.10 12.15
C GLY A 103 -4.77 4.62 12.01
N VAL A 104 -3.66 5.28 11.70
CA VAL A 104 -3.63 6.72 11.46
C VAL A 104 -4.51 7.11 10.27
N TYR A 105 -4.43 6.36 9.18
CA TYR A 105 -5.16 6.67 7.94
C TYR A 105 -6.67 6.50 8.08
N LEU A 106 -7.14 5.40 8.69
CA LEU A 106 -8.57 5.07 8.76
C LEU A 106 -9.29 5.75 9.93
N VAL A 107 -8.62 5.89 11.08
CA VAL A 107 -9.21 6.43 12.30
C VAL A 107 -8.70 7.85 12.58
N GLY A 108 -7.41 8.05 12.49
CA GLY A 108 -6.79 9.32 12.84
C GLY A 108 -7.15 10.46 11.91
N MET A 109 -7.13 10.26 10.59
CA MET A 109 -7.39 11.33 9.61
C MET A 109 -8.79 11.94 9.72
N PRO A 110 -9.90 11.14 9.82
CA PRO A 110 -11.23 11.72 10.06
C PRO A 110 -11.32 12.50 11.37
N LEU A 111 -10.66 11.98 12.43
CA LEU A 111 -10.66 12.64 13.74
C LEU A 111 -9.87 13.96 13.71
N ILE A 112 -8.72 14.00 12.99
CA ILE A 112 -7.99 15.25 12.77
C ILE A 112 -8.88 16.26 12.07
N ALA A 113 -9.52 15.89 10.96
CA ALA A 113 -10.37 16.79 10.21
C ALA A 113 -11.48 17.38 11.08
N LYS A 114 -12.12 16.54 11.92
CA LYS A 114 -13.27 16.95 12.75
C LYS A 114 -12.84 17.65 14.04
N GLN A 115 -11.95 17.05 14.83
CA GLN A 115 -11.64 17.52 16.19
C GLN A 115 -10.57 18.61 16.21
N ALA A 116 -9.53 18.49 15.36
CA ALA A 116 -8.43 19.44 15.38
C ALA A 116 -8.71 20.68 14.52
N TYR A 117 -9.35 20.51 13.38
CA TYR A 117 -9.60 21.60 12.44
C TYR A 117 -11.08 22.03 12.34
N GLY A 118 -11.98 21.40 13.08
CA GLY A 118 -13.41 21.72 13.05
C GLY A 118 -14.08 21.53 11.68
N GLY A 119 -13.44 20.75 10.79
CA GLY A 119 -13.91 20.54 9.42
C GLY A 119 -14.84 19.35 9.30
N GLY A 120 -15.74 19.41 8.32
CA GLY A 120 -16.69 18.34 7.97
C GLY A 120 -16.12 17.33 6.98
N ALA A 121 -17.05 16.64 6.29
CA ALA A 121 -16.74 15.65 5.26
C ALA A 121 -15.88 16.22 4.12
N GLN A 122 -16.08 17.49 3.77
CA GLN A 122 -15.33 18.17 2.71
C GLN A 122 -13.83 18.29 3.04
N LEU A 123 -13.49 18.69 4.28
CA LEU A 123 -12.08 18.79 4.68
C LEU A 123 -11.42 17.41 4.67
N TYR A 124 -12.08 16.40 5.23
CA TYR A 124 -11.58 15.03 5.19
C TYR A 124 -11.38 14.55 3.75
N ALA A 125 -12.32 14.78 2.86
CA ALA A 125 -12.21 14.44 1.45
C ALA A 125 -11.02 15.16 0.78
N ALA A 126 -10.82 16.45 1.04
CA ALA A 126 -9.69 17.22 0.51
C ALA A 126 -8.35 16.65 1.00
N MET A 127 -8.24 16.26 2.28
CA MET A 127 -7.07 15.59 2.84
C MET A 127 -6.80 14.27 2.13
N GLN A 128 -7.83 13.44 1.90
CA GLN A 128 -7.70 12.14 1.22
C GLN A 128 -7.38 12.27 -0.26
N VAL A 129 -7.97 13.24 -0.95
CA VAL A 129 -7.63 13.54 -2.35
C VAL A 129 -6.17 13.97 -2.45
N THR A 130 -5.69 14.83 -1.55
CA THR A 130 -4.30 15.28 -1.53
C THR A 130 -3.33 14.11 -1.32
N PHE A 131 -3.62 13.23 -0.37
CA PHE A 131 -2.85 12.01 -0.15
C PHE A 131 -2.84 11.13 -1.41
N THR A 132 -3.99 10.94 -2.03
CA THR A 132 -4.16 10.13 -3.25
C THR A 132 -3.37 10.71 -4.43
N LEU A 133 -3.36 12.03 -4.60
CA LEU A 133 -2.54 12.71 -5.61
C LEU A 133 -1.05 12.44 -5.39
N GLY A 134 -0.60 12.40 -4.14
CA GLY A 134 0.77 11.98 -3.80
C GLY A 134 1.06 10.56 -4.28
N VAL A 135 0.17 9.59 -3.99
CA VAL A 135 0.33 8.19 -4.43
C VAL A 135 0.39 8.09 -5.96
N VAL A 136 -0.51 8.77 -6.67
CA VAL A 136 -0.58 8.77 -8.13
C VAL A 136 0.71 9.37 -8.72
N SER A 137 1.19 10.49 -8.17
CA SER A 137 2.42 11.16 -8.59
C SER A 137 3.64 10.28 -8.43
N ALA A 138 3.75 9.54 -7.32
CA ALA A 138 4.83 8.57 -7.10
C ALA A 138 4.84 7.47 -8.15
N ASN A 139 3.67 6.88 -8.42
CA ASN A 139 3.54 5.80 -9.40
C ASN A 139 3.82 6.27 -10.83
N PHE A 140 3.43 7.50 -11.18
CA PHE A 140 3.78 8.11 -12.44
C PHE A 140 5.30 8.29 -12.58
N GLY A 141 5.98 8.69 -11.49
CA GLY A 141 7.44 8.77 -11.43
C GLY A 141 8.12 7.42 -11.65
N VAL A 142 7.60 6.36 -11.00
CA VAL A 142 8.11 4.97 -11.18
C VAL A 142 7.93 4.50 -12.62
N MET A 143 6.79 4.81 -13.26
CA MET A 143 6.57 4.44 -14.66
C MET A 143 7.56 5.08 -15.61
N LYS A 144 7.90 6.36 -15.39
CA LYS A 144 8.85 7.11 -16.25
C LYS A 144 10.30 6.75 -16.01
N ARG A 145 10.70 6.42 -14.78
CA ARG A 145 12.10 6.25 -14.35
C ARG A 145 12.38 4.89 -13.74
N ALA A 146 11.82 3.82 -14.29
CA ALA A 146 11.98 2.45 -13.77
C ALA A 146 13.45 2.03 -13.54
N LYS A 147 14.38 2.56 -14.35
CA LYS A 147 15.83 2.28 -14.23
C LYS A 147 16.50 2.85 -12.97
N MET A 148 15.90 3.84 -12.30
CA MET A 148 16.45 4.43 -11.08
C MET A 148 16.26 3.56 -9.83
N PHE A 149 15.46 2.51 -9.90
CA PHE A 149 15.05 1.71 -8.75
C PHE A 149 15.87 0.40 -8.62
N ASN A 150 17.18 0.48 -8.83
CA ASN A 150 18.08 -0.70 -8.79
C ASN A 150 18.24 -1.34 -7.39
N ARG A 151 17.85 -0.64 -6.33
CA ARG A 151 17.94 -1.11 -4.94
C ARG A 151 16.60 -0.96 -4.23
N PRO A 152 15.58 -1.75 -4.60
CA PRO A 152 14.22 -1.57 -4.09
C PRO A 152 14.13 -1.76 -2.57
N GLY A 153 14.91 -2.64 -1.96
CA GLY A 153 14.92 -2.86 -0.52
C GLY A 153 15.32 -1.61 0.26
N ARG A 154 16.40 -0.92 -0.15
CA ARG A 154 16.83 0.34 0.49
C ARG A 154 15.78 1.44 0.36
N LEU A 155 15.20 1.57 -0.83
CA LEU A 155 14.18 2.59 -1.08
C LEU A 155 12.92 2.33 -0.24
N ILE A 156 12.51 1.08 -0.06
CA ILE A 156 11.40 0.73 0.82
C ILE A 156 11.67 1.22 2.25
N ILE A 157 12.84 0.91 2.81
CA ILE A 157 13.21 1.32 4.18
C ILE A 157 13.24 2.84 4.31
N ILE A 158 13.85 3.54 3.34
CA ILE A 158 13.90 5.01 3.34
C ILE A 158 12.48 5.60 3.27
N THR A 159 11.59 5.04 2.44
CA THR A 159 10.20 5.52 2.36
C THR A 159 9.45 5.32 3.68
N PHE A 160 9.71 4.25 4.42
CA PHE A 160 9.13 4.05 5.76
C PHE A 160 9.61 5.08 6.76
N LEU A 161 10.90 5.40 6.75
CA LEU A 161 11.48 6.42 7.61
C LEU A 161 10.83 7.80 7.36
N TRP A 162 10.74 8.22 6.10
CA TRP A 162 10.08 9.46 5.72
C TRP A 162 8.61 9.49 6.13
N ARG A 163 7.89 8.39 5.89
CA ARG A 163 6.47 8.29 6.30
C ARG A 163 6.29 8.44 7.81
N GLY A 164 7.15 7.81 8.61
CA GLY A 164 7.13 7.97 10.06
C GLY A 164 7.32 9.44 10.47
N GLY A 165 8.31 10.13 9.89
CA GLY A 165 8.54 11.55 10.15
C GLY A 165 7.36 12.45 9.74
N LEU A 166 6.73 12.17 8.59
CA LEU A 166 5.56 12.93 8.12
C LEU A 166 4.33 12.75 9.01
N VAL A 167 4.10 11.54 9.55
CA VAL A 167 3.06 11.30 10.56
C VAL A 167 3.35 12.13 11.82
N GLY A 168 4.62 12.25 12.21
CA GLY A 168 5.05 13.12 13.31
C GLY A 168 4.76 14.60 13.06
N VAL A 169 4.94 15.08 11.84
CA VAL A 169 4.55 16.46 11.47
C VAL A 169 3.04 16.64 11.59
N VAL A 170 2.25 15.66 11.15
CA VAL A 170 0.77 15.71 11.30
C VAL A 170 0.37 15.69 12.77
N ALA A 171 1.11 15.00 13.65
CA ALA A 171 0.87 14.97 15.09
C ALA A 171 0.92 16.34 15.77
N LEU A 172 1.71 17.27 15.19
CA LEU A 172 1.85 18.64 15.68
C LEU A 172 0.66 19.52 15.28
N LEU A 173 -0.32 19.00 14.54
CA LEU A 173 -1.50 19.71 14.06
C LEU A 173 -1.13 21.05 13.36
N PRO A 174 -0.33 21.00 12.31
CA PRO A 174 0.23 22.19 11.68
C PRO A 174 -0.86 22.98 10.92
N SER A 175 -0.56 24.24 10.56
CA SER A 175 -1.45 25.01 9.68
C SER A 175 -1.72 24.29 8.35
N PHE A 176 -2.83 24.63 7.67
CA PHE A 176 -3.18 24.01 6.37
C PHE A 176 -2.07 24.07 5.33
N TRP A 177 -1.28 25.15 5.31
CA TRP A 177 -0.15 25.32 4.40
C TRP A 177 0.97 24.27 4.57
N VAL A 178 1.08 23.69 5.77
CA VAL A 178 2.03 22.60 6.07
C VAL A 178 1.33 21.25 6.00
N LEU A 179 0.06 21.17 6.44
CA LEU A 179 -0.70 19.93 6.46
C LEU A 179 -0.84 19.32 5.06
N PHE A 180 -1.33 20.06 4.08
CA PHE A 180 -1.58 19.55 2.74
C PHE A 180 -0.30 19.08 2.02
N PRO A 181 0.81 19.86 1.99
CA PRO A 181 2.08 19.33 1.47
C PRO A 181 2.59 18.09 2.22
N THR A 182 2.39 18.00 3.53
CA THR A 182 2.76 16.82 4.34
C THR A 182 1.94 15.60 3.93
N LEU A 183 0.64 15.75 3.74
CA LEU A 183 -0.25 14.68 3.28
C LEU A 183 0.10 14.22 1.87
N PHE A 184 0.40 15.15 0.97
CA PHE A 184 0.88 14.83 -0.37
C PHE A 184 2.18 14.02 -0.31
N ALA A 185 3.16 14.47 0.45
CA ALA A 185 4.43 13.78 0.63
C ALA A 185 4.23 12.39 1.28
N TRP A 186 3.36 12.29 2.28
CA TRP A 186 3.02 10.99 2.89
C TRP A 186 2.38 10.04 1.87
N GLY A 187 1.46 10.51 1.04
CA GLY A 187 0.89 9.76 -0.08
C GLY A 187 1.96 9.32 -1.08
N PHE A 188 2.87 10.24 -1.45
CA PHE A 188 3.96 9.97 -2.38
C PHE A 188 4.86 8.81 -1.90
N PHE A 189 5.36 8.87 -0.68
CA PHE A 189 6.19 7.80 -0.11
C PHE A 189 5.40 6.51 0.12
N SER A 190 4.11 6.59 0.40
CA SER A 190 3.23 5.41 0.54
C SER A 190 3.04 4.70 -0.81
N GLY A 191 2.76 5.44 -1.88
CA GLY A 191 2.64 4.89 -3.23
C GLY A 191 3.93 4.25 -3.71
N LEU A 192 5.06 4.90 -3.45
CA LEU A 192 6.36 4.39 -3.81
C LEU A 192 6.67 3.06 -3.08
N SER A 193 6.50 3.02 -1.75
CA SER A 193 6.75 1.80 -0.96
C SER A 193 5.84 0.64 -1.36
N MET A 194 4.56 0.91 -1.63
CA MET A 194 3.58 -0.12 -2.04
C MET A 194 3.95 -0.75 -3.39
N THR A 195 4.35 0.08 -4.35
CA THR A 195 4.75 -0.40 -5.68
C THR A 195 6.07 -1.14 -5.64
N LEU A 196 7.06 -0.63 -4.91
CA LEU A 196 8.36 -1.30 -4.75
C LEU A 196 8.24 -2.62 -3.98
N GLY A 197 7.41 -2.67 -2.92
CA GLY A 197 7.17 -3.89 -2.14
C GLY A 197 6.55 -5.01 -2.98
N ARG A 198 5.50 -4.69 -3.75
CA ARG A 198 4.88 -5.66 -4.67
C ARG A 198 5.84 -6.10 -5.76
N THR A 199 6.63 -5.19 -6.31
CA THR A 199 7.61 -5.53 -7.36
C THR A 199 8.73 -6.39 -6.80
N LEU A 200 9.24 -6.09 -5.61
CA LEU A 200 10.26 -6.89 -4.94
C LEU A 200 9.75 -8.32 -4.69
N LEU A 201 8.52 -8.46 -4.20
CA LEU A 201 7.88 -9.75 -4.01
C LEU A 201 7.86 -10.56 -5.32
N HIS A 202 7.35 -9.96 -6.40
CA HIS A 202 7.25 -10.65 -7.70
C HIS A 202 8.61 -11.02 -8.32
N ASN A 203 9.67 -10.26 -8.02
CA ASN A 203 11.02 -10.55 -8.51
C ASN A 203 11.73 -11.66 -7.73
N GLN A 204 11.37 -11.85 -6.46
CA GLN A 204 12.00 -12.85 -5.59
C GLN A 204 11.29 -14.20 -5.61
N VAL A 205 10.03 -14.25 -6.08
CA VAL A 205 9.20 -15.45 -6.04
C VAL A 205 9.13 -16.09 -7.44
N PRO A 206 9.33 -17.42 -7.56
CA PRO A 206 9.10 -18.19 -8.79
C PRO A 206 7.70 -17.94 -9.34
N HIS A 207 7.55 -18.06 -10.68
CA HIS A 207 6.29 -17.69 -11.36
C HIS A 207 5.09 -18.47 -10.83
N GLU A 208 5.28 -19.76 -10.52
CA GLU A 208 4.25 -20.69 -10.06
C GLU A 208 3.70 -20.30 -8.67
N LEU A 209 4.54 -19.72 -7.81
CA LEU A 209 4.18 -19.36 -6.44
C LEU A 209 3.76 -17.89 -6.27
N ARG A 210 3.82 -17.07 -7.33
CA ARG A 210 3.52 -15.63 -7.25
C ARG A 210 2.11 -15.32 -6.75
N SER A 211 1.11 -16.08 -7.17
CA SER A 211 -0.27 -15.90 -6.72
C SER A 211 -0.38 -16.14 -5.21
N ARG A 212 0.18 -17.26 -4.73
CA ARG A 212 0.18 -17.64 -3.31
C ARG A 212 0.93 -16.61 -2.45
N ALA A 213 2.13 -16.22 -2.89
CA ALA A 213 2.91 -15.19 -2.21
C ALA A 213 2.21 -13.83 -2.17
N SER A 214 1.53 -13.43 -3.26
CA SER A 214 0.77 -12.18 -3.30
C SER A 214 -0.42 -12.20 -2.34
N SER A 215 -1.09 -13.34 -2.18
CA SER A 215 -2.19 -13.51 -1.23
C SER A 215 -1.71 -13.36 0.21
N VAL A 216 -0.60 -14.02 0.59
CA VAL A 216 0.03 -13.88 1.92
C VAL A 216 0.48 -12.44 2.17
N TYR A 217 1.13 -11.81 1.19
CA TYR A 217 1.55 -10.41 1.29
C TYR A 217 0.37 -9.46 1.53
N GLN A 218 -0.74 -9.65 0.80
CA GLN A 218 -1.96 -8.85 0.96
C GLN A 218 -2.65 -9.12 2.30
N LEU A 219 -2.68 -10.38 2.74
CA LEU A 219 -3.20 -10.76 4.06
C LEU A 219 -2.40 -10.06 5.17
N CYS A 220 -1.08 -10.01 5.06
CA CYS A 220 -0.24 -9.30 6.03
C CYS A 220 -0.46 -7.78 5.98
N LEU A 221 -0.57 -7.18 4.79
CA LEU A 221 -0.80 -5.75 4.64
C LEU A 221 -2.14 -5.32 5.22
N PHE A 222 -3.22 -5.99 4.84
CA PHE A 222 -4.58 -5.63 5.26
C PHE A 222 -4.98 -6.26 6.59
N GLY A 223 -4.39 -7.39 6.98
CA GLY A 223 -4.63 -8.02 8.28
C GLY A 223 -4.12 -7.19 9.46
N GLY A 224 -3.08 -6.36 9.24
CA GLY A 224 -2.62 -5.37 10.23
C GLY A 224 -3.57 -4.18 10.39
N ALA A 225 -4.38 -3.86 9.39
CA ALA A 225 -5.23 -2.67 9.39
C ALA A 225 -6.29 -2.64 10.51
N PRO A 226 -7.07 -3.72 10.77
CA PRO A 226 -8.02 -3.75 11.88
C PRO A 226 -7.34 -3.59 13.25
N LEU A 227 -6.18 -4.24 13.44
CA LEU A 227 -5.41 -4.14 14.68
C LEU A 227 -4.90 -2.71 14.88
N GLY A 228 -4.40 -2.10 13.81
CA GLY A 228 -3.95 -0.72 13.82
C GLY A 228 -5.09 0.28 14.06
N ALA A 229 -6.24 0.08 13.43
CA ALA A 229 -7.41 0.92 13.62
C ALA A 229 -7.94 0.84 15.06
N TRP A 230 -8.07 -0.37 15.60
CA TRP A 230 -8.47 -0.60 16.98
C TRP A 230 -7.48 0.01 17.97
N GLY A 231 -6.18 -0.29 17.82
CA GLY A 231 -5.15 0.25 18.70
C GLY A 231 -5.03 1.78 18.62
N CYS A 232 -5.15 2.36 17.43
CA CYS A 232 -5.15 3.80 17.24
C CYS A 232 -6.37 4.46 17.91
N GLY A 233 -7.57 3.91 17.72
CA GLY A 233 -8.79 4.42 18.35
C GLY A 233 -8.71 4.37 19.87
N PHE A 234 -8.34 3.22 20.44
CA PHE A 234 -8.14 3.05 21.87
C PHE A 234 -7.09 4.01 22.44
N SER A 235 -5.96 4.17 21.75
CA SER A 235 -4.90 5.08 22.20
C SER A 235 -5.37 6.55 22.15
N ILE A 236 -6.11 6.95 21.12
CA ILE A 236 -6.66 8.31 21.01
C ILE A 236 -7.61 8.59 22.17
N GLU A 237 -8.46 7.64 22.54
CA GLU A 237 -9.37 7.78 23.66
C GLU A 237 -8.61 7.88 25.01
N ALA A 238 -7.55 7.11 25.20
CA ALA A 238 -6.79 7.04 26.45
C ALA A 238 -5.84 8.23 26.65
N ILE A 239 -5.10 8.65 25.62
CA ILE A 239 -4.01 9.64 25.74
C ILE A 239 -4.15 10.84 24.78
N GLY A 240 -5.21 10.85 23.95
CA GLY A 240 -5.46 11.92 23.01
C GLY A 240 -4.77 11.77 21.67
N LEU A 241 -5.22 12.60 20.72
CA LEU A 241 -4.86 12.51 19.30
C LEU A 241 -3.36 12.71 19.04
N SER A 242 -2.79 13.83 19.53
CA SER A 242 -1.39 14.20 19.27
C SER A 242 -0.40 13.21 19.88
N TYR A 243 -0.62 12.77 21.12
CA TYR A 243 0.25 11.81 21.78
C TYR A 243 0.21 10.44 21.11
N THR A 244 -0.98 9.99 20.67
CA THR A 244 -1.12 8.74 19.90
C THR A 244 -0.31 8.80 18.61
N PHE A 245 -0.40 9.88 17.84
CA PHE A 245 0.35 10.05 16.60
C PHE A 245 1.86 10.13 16.84
N MET A 246 2.29 10.82 17.92
CA MET A 246 3.69 10.83 18.33
C MET A 246 4.19 9.42 18.68
N GLY A 247 3.40 8.65 19.43
CA GLY A 247 3.73 7.25 19.75
C GLY A 247 3.84 6.38 18.51
N ILE A 248 2.91 6.50 17.57
CA ILE A 248 2.95 5.79 16.29
C ILE A 248 4.14 6.22 15.45
N THR A 249 4.50 7.51 15.46
CA THR A 249 5.71 8.03 14.82
C THR A 249 6.96 7.38 15.40
N CYS A 250 7.13 7.42 16.72
CA CYS A 250 8.28 6.81 17.39
C CYS A 250 8.39 5.32 17.05
N LEU A 251 7.27 4.59 17.12
CA LEU A 251 7.26 3.16 16.80
C LEU A 251 7.59 2.89 15.33
N THR A 252 7.07 3.70 14.41
CA THR A 252 7.37 3.60 12.98
C THR A 252 8.86 3.88 12.71
N LEU A 253 9.44 4.86 13.37
CA LEU A 253 10.86 5.19 13.26
C LEU A 253 11.73 4.05 13.81
N ILE A 254 11.39 3.47 14.97
CA ILE A 254 12.09 2.33 15.56
C ILE A 254 12.06 1.15 14.58
N VAL A 255 10.89 0.80 14.05
CA VAL A 255 10.73 -0.30 13.06
C VAL A 255 11.57 0.01 11.80
N SER A 256 11.58 1.26 11.33
CA SER A 256 12.35 1.67 10.16
C SER A 256 13.85 1.56 10.41
N VAL A 257 14.34 1.98 11.58
CA VAL A 257 15.76 1.85 11.95
C VAL A 257 16.14 0.38 12.10
N ALA A 258 15.32 -0.44 12.74
CA ALA A 258 15.54 -1.89 12.82
C ALA A 258 15.63 -2.54 11.42
N ALA A 259 14.83 -2.06 10.45
CA ALA A 259 14.87 -2.55 9.09
C ALA A 259 16.18 -2.24 8.34
N PHE A 260 16.98 -1.24 8.76
CA PHE A 260 18.32 -1.00 8.19
C PHE A 260 19.27 -2.16 8.45
N PHE A 261 19.12 -2.85 9.59
CA PHE A 261 19.94 -4.01 9.94
C PHE A 261 19.40 -5.32 9.34
N SER A 262 18.32 -5.26 8.56
CA SER A 262 17.70 -6.43 7.94
C SER A 262 18.37 -6.78 6.60
N PRO A 263 18.27 -8.04 6.15
CA PRO A 263 18.72 -8.47 4.81
C PRO A 263 18.09 -7.68 3.67
N LEU A 264 16.95 -7.00 3.89
CA LEU A 264 16.32 -6.13 2.89
C LEU A 264 17.23 -5.00 2.40
N TRP A 265 18.08 -4.46 3.29
CA TRP A 265 19.02 -3.38 2.93
C TRP A 265 20.02 -3.80 1.87
N ALA A 266 20.44 -5.06 1.88
CA ALA A 266 21.41 -5.61 0.94
C ALA A 266 20.81 -6.05 -0.39
N LEU A 267 19.46 -6.13 -0.49
CA LEU A 267 18.81 -6.60 -1.71
C LEU A 267 18.99 -5.62 -2.86
N VAL A 268 19.68 -6.11 -3.89
CA VAL A 268 19.79 -5.48 -5.20
C VAL A 268 18.67 -6.04 -6.09
N GLY A 269 18.00 -5.18 -6.86
CA GLY A 269 17.03 -5.65 -7.85
C GLY A 269 17.73 -6.55 -8.86
N ARG A 270 17.21 -7.76 -9.05
CA ARG A 270 17.72 -8.73 -10.03
C ARG A 270 17.41 -8.20 -11.43
N GLN A 271 18.24 -7.33 -11.96
CA GLN A 271 18.30 -6.98 -13.37
C GLN A 271 19.59 -7.56 -13.96
N ASP A 272 19.40 -8.37 -15.01
CA ASP A 272 20.41 -8.70 -16.03
C ASP A 272 21.50 -9.75 -15.76
N ASP A 273 21.16 -10.93 -15.21
CA ASP A 273 21.96 -12.11 -15.57
C ASP A 273 21.52 -12.79 -16.90
N ARG A 274 20.45 -12.30 -17.56
CA ARG A 274 19.98 -12.90 -18.83
C ARG A 274 20.58 -12.27 -20.09
N GLN A 275 21.26 -11.14 -20.01
CA GLN A 275 21.96 -10.57 -21.19
C GLN A 275 23.39 -11.07 -21.34
N GLY A 276 24.02 -11.60 -20.30
CA GLY A 276 25.34 -12.22 -20.37
C GLY A 276 25.38 -13.61 -21.02
N LEU A 277 24.24 -14.32 -21.04
CA LEU A 277 24.16 -15.67 -21.58
C LEU A 277 23.79 -15.75 -23.07
N VAL A 278 23.33 -14.66 -23.65
CA VAL A 278 22.98 -14.59 -25.10
C VAL A 278 24.10 -13.98 -25.94
N GLY A 279 25.06 -13.28 -25.32
CA GLY A 279 26.21 -12.68 -26.00
C GLY A 279 27.46 -13.58 -26.12
N GLY A 280 27.44 -14.78 -25.58
CA GLY A 280 28.60 -15.67 -25.49
C GLY A 280 28.67 -16.81 -26.50
N LYS A 281 27.86 -16.84 -27.55
CA LYS A 281 27.94 -17.84 -28.64
C LYS A 281 27.85 -17.16 -30.01
N SER A 282 28.89 -16.43 -30.36
CA SER A 282 29.28 -16.21 -31.76
C SER A 282 30.75 -15.84 -31.81
N ASN A 283 31.60 -16.84 -31.76
CA ASN A 283 32.91 -16.90 -32.43
C ASN A 283 33.24 -18.37 -32.68
#